data_43354c11d675876a0f1a0a9fbc42d1df
#
_entry.id   43354c11d675876a0f1a0a9fbc42d1df
#
_cell.length_a   1.000
_cell.length_b   1.000
_cell.length_c   1.000
_cell.angle_alpha   90.00
_cell.angle_beta   90.00
_cell.angle_gamma   90.00
#
_symmetry.space_group_name_H-M   'P 1'
#
loop_
_entity.id
_entity.type
_entity.pdbx_description
1 polymer ?
#
loop_
_entity_poly.entity_id
_entity_poly.type
_entity_poly.pdbx_seq_one_letter_code
_entity_poly.pdbx_strand_id
1 'polypeptide(L)'
;MNIREKTKKALDKLSIPSGYQEIVNPPETYITFFEYDYEYEYSEDEVIPALYIMQVDLWTKNPKYKSIEKEIIKAMNDEDFILDDEEDLYESDTKMYHKAFRFKLENIKEVE
;
A
#
# COMPACT_ATOMS: atom_id res chain seq x y z
N MET A 1 -15.52 4.02 -5.81
CA MET A 1 -14.11 3.60 -5.97
C MET A 1 -13.77 2.60 -4.88
N ASN A 2 -13.26 1.43 -5.25
CA ASN A 2 -12.87 0.44 -4.26
C ASN A 2 -11.46 0.71 -3.73
N ILE A 3 -11.05 -0.04 -2.71
CA ILE A 3 -9.77 0.20 -2.04
C ILE A 3 -8.56 0.00 -2.96
N ARG A 4 -8.62 -0.96 -3.88
CA ARG A 4 -7.53 -1.19 -4.84
C ARG A 4 -7.36 -0.02 -5.79
N GLU A 5 -8.47 0.47 -6.32
CA GLU A 5 -8.46 1.64 -7.21
C GLU A 5 -7.96 2.88 -6.49
N LYS A 6 -8.37 3.05 -5.24
CA LYS A 6 -7.96 4.16 -4.41
C LYS A 6 -6.45 4.11 -4.16
N THR A 7 -5.92 2.93 -3.86
CA THR A 7 -4.49 2.72 -3.67
C THR A 7 -3.72 2.98 -4.96
N LYS A 8 -4.21 2.44 -6.07
CA LYS A 8 -3.56 2.63 -7.38
C LYS A 8 -3.54 4.10 -7.76
N LYS A 9 -4.63 4.81 -7.51
CA LYS A 9 -4.71 6.25 -7.74
C LYS A 9 -3.66 7.01 -6.94
N ALA A 10 -3.48 6.63 -5.67
CA ALA A 10 -2.46 7.25 -4.82
C ALA A 10 -1.06 7.01 -5.38
N LEU A 11 -0.74 5.76 -5.68
CA LEU A 11 0.60 5.36 -6.13
C LEU A 11 0.94 5.85 -7.53
N ASP A 12 -0.06 6.05 -8.38
CA ASP A 12 0.16 6.57 -9.74
C ASP A 12 0.66 8.01 -9.76
N LYS A 13 0.59 8.72 -8.63
CA LYS A 13 1.18 10.05 -8.50
C LYS A 13 2.70 10.00 -8.45
N LEU A 14 3.27 8.84 -8.18
CA LEU A 14 4.70 8.63 -8.12
C LEU A 14 5.24 8.19 -9.48
N SER A 15 6.51 8.49 -9.74
CA SER A 15 7.16 8.08 -10.98
C SER A 15 7.72 6.66 -10.91
N ILE A 16 7.15 5.83 -10.05
CA ILE A 16 7.59 4.47 -9.81
C ILE A 16 6.48 3.51 -10.24
N PRO A 17 6.77 2.49 -11.05
CA PRO A 17 5.75 1.51 -11.44
C PRO A 17 5.14 0.82 -10.23
N SER A 18 3.82 0.67 -10.24
CA SER A 18 3.11 -0.03 -9.18
C SER A 18 2.11 -1.02 -9.76
N GLY A 19 1.89 -2.12 -9.05
CA GLY A 19 0.95 -3.14 -9.49
C GLY A 19 0.34 -3.90 -8.32
N TYR A 20 -0.85 -4.43 -8.56
CA TYR A 20 -1.54 -5.25 -7.58
C TYR A 20 -0.90 -6.63 -7.51
N GLN A 21 -0.42 -6.99 -6.34
CA GLN A 21 0.27 -8.25 -6.02
C GLN A 21 1.62 -8.44 -6.71
N GLU A 22 1.73 -8.14 -8.01
CA GLU A 22 2.97 -8.34 -8.74
C GLU A 22 3.09 -7.40 -9.93
N ILE A 23 4.30 -7.29 -10.45
CA ILE A 23 4.59 -6.61 -11.71
C ILE A 23 5.41 -7.56 -12.56
N VAL A 24 5.00 -7.75 -13.81
CA VAL A 24 5.74 -8.59 -14.76
C VAL A 24 6.98 -7.84 -15.24
N ASN A 25 8.14 -8.50 -15.19
CA ASN A 25 9.43 -7.91 -15.57
C ASN A 25 9.69 -6.58 -14.86
N PRO A 26 9.74 -6.59 -13.52
CA PRO A 26 9.85 -5.35 -12.77
C PRO A 26 11.22 -4.68 -12.97
N PRO A 27 11.26 -3.32 -12.94
CA PRO A 27 12.53 -2.60 -12.91
C PRO A 27 13.20 -2.77 -11.55
N GLU A 28 14.34 -2.10 -11.36
CA GLU A 28 15.08 -2.20 -10.09
C GLU A 28 14.36 -1.53 -8.91
N THR A 29 13.43 -0.63 -9.18
CA THR A 29 12.60 0.01 -8.15
C THR A 29 11.15 -0.05 -8.58
N TYR A 30 10.32 -0.65 -7.76
CA TYR A 30 8.90 -0.80 -8.06
C TYR A 30 8.10 -1.00 -6.78
N ILE A 31 6.78 -0.90 -6.89
CA ILE A 31 5.87 -1.02 -5.77
C ILE A 31 4.81 -2.07 -6.09
N THR A 32 4.51 -2.92 -5.12
CA THR A 32 3.36 -3.82 -5.20
C THR A 32 2.46 -3.56 -4.01
N PHE A 33 1.19 -3.90 -4.12
CA PHE A 33 0.24 -3.70 -3.02
C PHE A 33 -0.83 -4.79 -3.02
N PHE A 34 -1.37 -5.04 -1.84
CA PHE A 34 -2.47 -6.01 -1.68
C PHE A 34 -3.22 -5.73 -0.38
N GLU A 35 -4.46 -6.20 -0.33
CA GLU A 35 -5.26 -6.09 0.89
C GLU A 35 -4.69 -7.04 1.94
N TYR A 36 -4.16 -6.46 3.01
CA TYR A 36 -3.53 -7.23 4.06
C TYR A 36 -4.56 -7.80 5.03
N ASP A 37 -5.53 -6.98 5.45
CA ASP A 37 -6.54 -7.39 6.42
C ASP A 37 -7.76 -6.48 6.34
N TYR A 38 -8.84 -6.93 7.01
CA TYR A 38 -10.08 -6.19 7.15
C TYR A 38 -10.59 -6.35 8.57
N GLU A 39 -11.16 -5.28 9.12
CA GLU A 39 -11.98 -5.38 10.33
C GLU A 39 -13.42 -5.13 9.92
N TYR A 40 -14.35 -5.90 10.49
CA TYR A 40 -15.74 -5.87 10.08
C TYR A 40 -16.64 -5.30 11.16
N GLU A 41 -17.69 -4.61 10.74
CA GLU A 41 -18.79 -4.22 11.60
C GLU A 41 -19.99 -5.12 11.30
N TYR A 42 -20.77 -5.39 12.34
CA TYR A 42 -22.01 -6.14 12.23
C TYR A 42 -23.14 -5.19 12.50
N SER A 43 -24.07 -5.08 11.55
CA SER A 43 -25.24 -4.23 11.67
C SER A 43 -26.44 -4.99 11.17
N GLU A 44 -27.39 -5.29 12.06
CA GLU A 44 -28.57 -6.08 11.75
C GLU A 44 -28.18 -7.40 11.07
N ASP A 45 -28.46 -7.54 9.79
CA ASP A 45 -28.15 -8.76 9.04
C ASP A 45 -26.94 -8.62 8.12
N GLU A 46 -26.20 -7.53 8.26
CA GLU A 46 -25.05 -7.25 7.38
C GLU A 46 -23.73 -7.33 8.09
N VAL A 47 -22.73 -7.81 7.37
CA VAL A 47 -21.32 -7.74 7.78
C VAL A 47 -20.63 -6.89 6.74
N ILE A 48 -20.11 -5.74 7.16
CA ILE A 48 -19.44 -4.81 6.25
C ILE A 48 -18.01 -4.53 6.75
N PRO A 49 -17.04 -4.34 5.84
CA PRO A 49 -15.71 -3.94 6.28
C PRO A 49 -15.76 -2.53 6.86
N ALA A 50 -15.32 -2.38 8.12
CA ALA A 50 -15.26 -1.10 8.80
C ALA A 50 -13.87 -0.48 8.66
N LEU A 51 -12.86 -1.33 8.53
CA LEU A 51 -11.46 -0.92 8.43
C LEU A 51 -10.76 -1.82 7.42
N TYR A 52 -10.04 -1.19 6.50
CA TYR A 52 -9.17 -1.89 5.56
C TYR A 52 -7.72 -1.67 5.95
N ILE A 53 -6.90 -2.70 5.80
CA ILE A 53 -5.46 -2.57 5.93
C ILE A 53 -4.85 -2.97 4.60
N MET A 54 -4.20 -2.00 3.94
CA MET A 54 -3.56 -2.21 2.65
C MET A 54 -2.05 -2.25 2.88
N GLN A 55 -1.40 -3.33 2.41
CA GLN A 55 0.05 -3.39 2.44
C GLN A 55 0.60 -2.87 1.14
N VAL A 56 1.55 -1.95 1.25
CA VAL A 56 2.28 -1.38 0.12
C VAL A 56 3.73 -1.77 0.30
N ASP A 57 4.28 -2.47 -0.67
CA ASP A 57 5.66 -2.96 -0.63
C ASP A 57 6.52 -2.21 -1.61
N LEU A 58 7.56 -1.56 -1.11
CA LEU A 58 8.59 -0.94 -1.92
C LEU A 58 9.72 -1.95 -2.11
N TRP A 59 10.08 -2.20 -3.35
CA TRP A 59 11.17 -3.08 -3.75
C TRP A 59 12.22 -2.24 -4.48
N THR A 60 13.45 -2.23 -4.00
CA THR A 60 14.48 -1.42 -4.64
C THR A 60 15.88 -1.96 -4.37
N LYS A 61 16.77 -1.76 -5.33
CA LYS A 61 18.20 -2.04 -5.15
C LYS A 61 18.94 -0.84 -4.62
N ASN A 62 18.29 0.32 -4.55
CA ASN A 62 18.88 1.55 -4.06
C ASN A 62 18.83 1.62 -2.53
N PRO A 63 20.00 1.62 -1.83
CA PRO A 63 19.99 1.71 -0.37
C PRO A 63 19.52 3.06 0.17
N LYS A 64 19.46 4.09 -0.69
CA LYS A 64 19.03 5.43 -0.31
C LYS A 64 17.57 5.66 -0.69
N TYR A 65 16.67 4.89 -0.09
CA TYR A 65 15.25 4.94 -0.46
C TYR A 65 14.36 5.73 0.50
N LYS A 66 14.94 6.50 1.43
CA LYS A 66 14.13 7.26 2.40
C LYS A 66 13.25 8.33 1.76
N SER A 67 13.73 8.96 0.69
CA SER A 67 12.91 9.95 -0.02
C SER A 67 11.69 9.29 -0.66
N ILE A 68 11.88 8.07 -1.18
CA ILE A 68 10.77 7.31 -1.78
C ILE A 68 9.75 6.93 -0.72
N GLU A 69 10.20 6.52 0.48
CA GLU A 69 9.31 6.22 1.60
C GLU A 69 8.39 7.39 1.91
N LYS A 70 8.97 8.59 2.00
CA LYS A 70 8.21 9.81 2.30
C LYS A 70 7.17 10.10 1.22
N GLU A 71 7.53 9.90 -0.04
CA GLU A 71 6.61 10.10 -1.15
C GLU A 71 5.45 9.12 -1.11
N ILE A 72 5.72 7.85 -0.77
CA ILE A 72 4.69 6.82 -0.64
C ILE A 72 3.72 7.20 0.48
N ILE A 73 4.26 7.55 1.65
CA ILE A 73 3.43 7.90 2.81
C ILE A 73 2.55 9.10 2.47
N LYS A 74 3.14 10.14 1.85
CA LYS A 74 2.38 11.32 1.47
C LYS A 74 1.28 11.00 0.46
N ALA A 75 1.59 10.23 -0.56
CA ALA A 75 0.61 9.87 -1.59
C ALA A 75 -0.57 9.10 -0.99
N MET A 76 -0.29 8.17 -0.09
CA MET A 76 -1.33 7.40 0.58
C MET A 76 -2.14 8.26 1.54
N ASN A 77 -1.48 9.15 2.30
CA ASN A 77 -2.16 10.08 3.19
C ASN A 77 -3.10 11.01 2.41
N ASP A 78 -2.73 11.43 1.22
CA ASP A 78 -3.57 12.30 0.39
C ASP A 78 -4.86 11.59 -0.04
N GLU A 79 -4.90 10.26 0.03
CA GLU A 79 -6.09 9.45 -0.25
C GLU A 79 -6.70 8.88 1.04
N ASP A 80 -6.45 9.53 2.18
CA ASP A 80 -7.03 9.21 3.48
C ASP A 80 -6.52 7.92 4.14
N PHE A 81 -5.50 7.29 3.58
CA PHE A 81 -4.83 6.17 4.24
C PHE A 81 -3.89 6.70 5.31
N ILE A 82 -3.84 6.02 6.44
CA ILE A 82 -2.98 6.39 7.56
C ILE A 82 -2.00 5.25 7.82
N LEU A 83 -0.72 5.58 7.91
CA LEU A 83 0.31 4.57 8.19
C LEU A 83 0.07 3.97 9.58
N ASP A 84 -0.05 2.65 9.65
CA ASP A 84 -0.29 1.92 10.88
C ASP A 84 0.94 1.13 11.33
N ASP A 85 1.68 0.57 10.37
CA ASP A 85 2.83 -0.28 10.67
C ASP A 85 3.81 -0.26 9.50
N GLU A 86 5.08 -0.51 9.78
CA GLU A 86 6.09 -0.63 8.74
C GLU A 86 7.18 -1.61 9.16
N GLU A 87 7.81 -2.24 8.17
CA GLU A 87 8.82 -3.23 8.40
C GLU A 87 9.89 -3.17 7.31
N ASP A 88 11.16 -3.13 7.74
CA ASP A 88 12.30 -3.17 6.82
C ASP A 88 12.79 -4.60 6.67
N LEU A 89 12.93 -5.04 5.42
CA LEU A 89 13.38 -6.38 5.08
C LEU A 89 14.49 -6.28 4.03
N TYR A 90 15.26 -7.33 3.91
CA TYR A 90 16.29 -7.40 2.87
C TYR A 90 16.35 -8.82 2.33
N GLU A 91 16.23 -8.95 1.01
CA GLU A 91 16.32 -10.26 0.36
C GLU A 91 17.73 -10.47 -0.18
N SER A 92 18.50 -11.32 0.47
CA SER A 92 19.89 -11.55 0.10
C SER A 92 20.05 -12.20 -1.26
N ASP A 93 19.11 -13.05 -1.67
CA ASP A 93 19.17 -13.74 -2.97
C ASP A 93 19.08 -12.78 -4.15
N THR A 94 18.20 -11.80 -4.07
CA THR A 94 17.97 -10.82 -5.12
C THR A 94 18.72 -9.51 -4.86
N LYS A 95 19.26 -9.35 -3.66
CA LYS A 95 19.89 -8.12 -3.19
C LYS A 95 18.94 -6.93 -3.24
N MET A 96 17.65 -7.19 -2.94
CA MET A 96 16.61 -6.16 -2.92
C MET A 96 16.34 -5.71 -1.50
N TYR A 97 16.27 -4.40 -1.31
CA TYR A 97 15.68 -3.85 -0.11
C TYR A 97 14.17 -3.92 -0.28
N HIS A 98 13.50 -4.32 0.77
CA HIS A 98 12.05 -4.46 0.77
C HIS A 98 11.50 -3.72 1.98
N LYS A 99 10.71 -2.70 1.73
CA LYS A 99 10.03 -1.96 2.79
C LYS A 99 8.54 -2.22 2.69
N ALA A 100 7.98 -2.81 3.72
CA ALA A 100 6.54 -3.05 3.80
C ALA A 100 5.89 -1.95 4.63
N PHE A 101 4.87 -1.30 4.06
CA PHE A 101 4.04 -0.32 4.76
C PHE A 101 2.64 -0.90 4.89
N ARG A 102 2.04 -0.79 6.05
CA ARG A 102 0.64 -1.17 6.24
C ARG A 102 -0.14 0.09 6.58
N PHE A 103 -1.06 0.43 5.69
CA PHE A 103 -1.90 1.61 5.80
C PHE A 103 -3.31 1.19 6.14
N LYS A 104 -3.95 1.93 7.04
CA LYS A 104 -5.35 1.68 7.36
C LYS A 104 -6.23 2.74 6.74
N LEU A 105 -7.42 2.35 6.35
CA LEU A 105 -8.46 3.20 5.80
C LEU A 105 -9.79 2.82 6.43
N GLU A 106 -10.44 3.78 7.07
CA GLU A 106 -11.78 3.57 7.59
C GLU A 106 -12.79 3.56 6.44
N ASN A 107 -13.75 2.66 6.51
CA ASN A 107 -14.81 2.59 5.52
C ASN A 107 -15.83 3.69 5.81
N ILE A 108 -15.79 4.74 5.00
CA ILE A 108 -16.69 5.87 5.14
C ILE A 108 -17.84 5.69 4.15
N LYS A 109 -19.03 5.38 4.66
CA LYS A 109 -20.18 5.05 3.82
C LYS A 109 -20.58 6.15 2.85
N GLU A 110 -20.43 7.41 3.22
CA GLU A 110 -20.80 8.54 2.38
C GLU A 110 -19.92 8.69 1.15
N VAL A 111 -18.83 7.96 1.07
CA VAL A 111 -17.90 8.03 -0.06
C VAL A 111 -18.30 7.07 -1.18
N GLU A 112 -19.23 6.20 -0.90
CA GLU A 112 -19.71 5.20 -1.86
C GLU A 112 -20.44 5.78 -3.03
#